data_5063205056b03557a2ffabd002f10df4
#
_entry.id   5063205056b03557a2ffabd002f10df4
#
_cell.length_a   1.000
_cell.length_b   1.000
_cell.length_c   1.000
_cell.angle_alpha   90.00
_cell.angle_beta   90.00
_cell.angle_gamma   90.00
#
_symmetry.space_group_name_H-M   'P 1'
#
loop_
_entity.id
_entity.type
_entity.pdbx_description
1 polymer ?
#
loop_
_entity_poly.entity_id
_entity_poly.type
_entity_poly.pdbx_seq_one_letter_code
_entity_poly.pdbx_strand_id
1 'polypeptide(L)'
;MPIKDKNGQVLSTSQVMHKGKTRLKTILLEMWTGFLWWGVGFLPFHSWRRFFYRLSGMTIGPQSTIHMMARIYYPAGISIGQGTLIGEKATLDGRRQLPNSHGGLRIGNHVDIASEVMIWTSEHDVKSSEMTTIEERVVIGDYVFIGPRAIIMPGVIIGEGAVVAAGAIVTKDVEPYQIVAGVPAKVIAQRPATAKNYRLGRPRLFQ
;
A
#
# COMPACT_ATOMS: atom_id res chain seq x y z
N MET A 1 -24.34 -29.90 21.52
CA MET A 1 -25.17 -29.41 20.41
C MET A 1 -24.35 -29.41 19.13
N PRO A 2 -24.90 -29.84 17.98
CA PRO A 2 -24.14 -29.77 16.72
C PRO A 2 -23.86 -28.31 16.32
N ILE A 3 -22.62 -28.05 15.87
CA ILE A 3 -22.21 -26.73 15.39
C ILE A 3 -22.81 -26.54 14.00
N LYS A 4 -23.52 -25.44 13.79
CA LYS A 4 -24.16 -25.08 12.53
C LYS A 4 -23.43 -23.89 11.88
N ASP A 5 -23.45 -23.82 10.55
CA ASP A 5 -22.99 -22.64 9.82
C ASP A 5 -24.04 -21.51 9.81
N LYS A 6 -23.73 -20.39 9.14
CA LYS A 6 -24.65 -19.23 9.02
C LYS A 6 -25.96 -19.55 8.29
N ASN A 7 -26.02 -20.66 7.54
CA ASN A 7 -27.18 -21.09 6.79
C ASN A 7 -27.95 -22.22 7.53
N GLY A 8 -27.54 -22.53 8.78
CA GLY A 8 -28.20 -23.57 9.61
C GLY A 8 -27.76 -25.02 9.32
N GLN A 9 -26.81 -25.25 8.40
CA GLN A 9 -26.27 -26.56 8.09
C GLN A 9 -25.35 -27.07 9.21
N VAL A 10 -25.52 -28.33 9.62
CA VAL A 10 -24.65 -28.96 10.61
C VAL A 10 -23.29 -29.24 9.99
N LEU A 11 -22.25 -28.73 10.65
CA LEU A 11 -20.86 -28.90 10.20
C LEU A 11 -20.31 -30.26 10.67
N SER A 12 -19.57 -30.95 9.79
CA SER A 12 -18.78 -32.13 10.17
C SER A 12 -17.60 -31.72 11.08
N THR A 13 -17.06 -32.67 11.83
CA THR A 13 -15.90 -32.44 12.71
C THR A 13 -14.70 -31.88 11.92
N SER A 14 -14.44 -32.37 10.71
CA SER A 14 -13.37 -31.90 9.84
C SER A 14 -13.59 -30.43 9.40
N GLN A 15 -14.82 -30.06 9.07
CA GLN A 15 -15.18 -28.68 8.72
C GLN A 15 -15.05 -27.72 9.92
N VAL A 16 -15.43 -28.15 11.12
CA VAL A 16 -15.25 -27.38 12.35
C VAL A 16 -13.77 -27.15 12.62
N MET A 17 -12.95 -28.23 12.54
CA MET A 17 -11.50 -28.12 12.73
C MET A 17 -10.84 -27.21 11.67
N HIS A 18 -11.24 -27.33 10.41
CA HIS A 18 -10.73 -26.45 9.32
C HIS A 18 -11.08 -25.00 9.59
N LYS A 19 -12.36 -24.70 9.90
CA LYS A 19 -12.80 -23.34 10.25
C LYS A 19 -12.06 -22.80 11.49
N GLY A 20 -11.85 -23.63 12.50
CA GLY A 20 -11.08 -23.27 13.70
C GLY A 20 -9.62 -22.88 13.39
N LYS A 21 -8.92 -23.71 12.59
CA LYS A 21 -7.55 -23.42 12.15
C LYS A 21 -7.48 -22.12 11.31
N THR A 22 -8.42 -21.93 10.39
CA THR A 22 -8.51 -20.72 9.57
C THR A 22 -8.73 -19.50 10.46
N ARG A 23 -9.65 -19.57 11.43
CA ARG A 23 -9.93 -18.47 12.36
C ARG A 23 -8.72 -18.13 13.21
N LEU A 24 -8.03 -19.15 13.75
CA LEU A 24 -6.79 -18.92 14.52
C LEU A 24 -5.72 -18.23 13.67
N LYS A 25 -5.51 -18.69 12.43
CA LYS A 25 -4.57 -18.04 11.49
C LYS A 25 -4.95 -16.59 11.25
N THR A 26 -6.23 -16.29 11.04
CA THR A 26 -6.71 -14.92 10.86
C THR A 26 -6.42 -14.05 12.08
N ILE A 27 -6.72 -14.53 13.30
CA ILE A 27 -6.44 -13.81 14.54
C ILE A 27 -4.95 -13.50 14.68
N LEU A 28 -4.08 -14.48 14.41
CA LEU A 28 -2.63 -14.27 14.46
C LEU A 28 -2.15 -13.22 13.46
N LEU A 29 -2.71 -13.21 12.24
CA LEU A 29 -2.41 -12.20 11.23
C LEU A 29 -2.93 -10.80 11.63
N GLU A 30 -4.12 -10.72 12.22
CA GLU A 30 -4.68 -9.48 12.74
C GLU A 30 -3.83 -8.92 13.89
N MET A 31 -3.42 -9.77 14.83
CA MET A 31 -2.49 -9.39 15.92
C MET A 31 -1.14 -8.91 15.38
N TRP A 32 -0.57 -9.62 14.38
CA TRP A 32 0.67 -9.20 13.74
C TRP A 32 0.52 -7.86 13.03
N THR A 33 -0.59 -7.63 12.31
CA THR A 33 -0.89 -6.34 11.69
C THR A 33 -1.02 -5.23 12.73
N GLY A 34 -1.73 -5.49 13.82
CA GLY A 34 -1.80 -4.57 14.96
C GLY A 34 -0.43 -4.23 15.54
N PHE A 35 0.44 -5.22 15.72
CA PHE A 35 1.81 -5.00 16.15
C PHE A 35 2.62 -4.15 15.16
N LEU A 36 2.47 -4.38 13.86
CA LEU A 36 3.12 -3.54 12.83
C LEU A 36 2.65 -2.09 12.91
N TRP A 37 1.37 -1.85 13.13
CA TRP A 37 0.81 -0.49 13.17
C TRP A 37 1.13 0.27 14.46
N TRP A 38 0.93 -0.40 15.61
CA TRP A 38 0.98 0.25 16.92
C TRP A 38 2.31 0.05 17.65
N GLY A 39 3.08 -0.97 17.29
CA GLY A 39 4.41 -1.21 17.82
C GLY A 39 5.49 -0.71 16.86
N VAL A 40 5.64 -1.40 15.72
CA VAL A 40 6.72 -1.12 14.75
C VAL A 40 6.58 0.29 14.16
N GLY A 41 5.37 0.72 13.82
CA GLY A 41 5.11 2.04 13.23
C GLY A 41 5.59 3.21 14.10
N PHE A 42 5.69 3.03 15.41
CA PHE A 42 6.15 4.06 16.36
C PHE A 42 7.64 3.95 16.71
N LEU A 43 8.36 2.97 16.20
CA LEU A 43 9.81 2.87 16.43
C LEU A 43 10.53 4.04 15.75
N PRO A 44 11.42 4.77 16.44
CA PRO A 44 12.12 5.92 15.86
C PRO A 44 13.19 5.53 14.83
N PHE A 45 13.68 4.29 14.87
CA PHE A 45 14.76 3.82 14.01
C PHE A 45 14.25 3.20 12.72
N HIS A 46 14.57 3.79 11.57
CA HIS A 46 14.20 3.28 10.24
C HIS A 46 14.68 1.84 9.98
N SER A 47 15.86 1.46 10.49
CA SER A 47 16.41 0.11 10.35
C SER A 47 15.52 -0.95 11.00
N TRP A 48 14.95 -0.66 12.15
CA TRP A 48 14.05 -1.55 12.86
C TRP A 48 12.70 -1.68 12.13
N ARG A 49 12.14 -0.56 11.69
CA ARG A 49 10.90 -0.61 10.90
C ARG A 49 11.08 -1.43 9.63
N ARG A 50 12.16 -1.20 8.86
CA ARG A 50 12.49 -1.99 7.67
C ARG A 50 12.68 -3.47 7.98
N PHE A 51 13.33 -3.81 9.09
CA PHE A 51 13.51 -5.20 9.52
C PHE A 51 12.16 -5.90 9.68
N PHE A 52 11.26 -5.35 10.48
CA PHE A 52 9.94 -5.95 10.72
C PHE A 52 9.06 -6.01 9.47
N TYR A 53 9.09 -4.98 8.65
CA TYR A 53 8.33 -5.00 7.38
C TYR A 53 8.88 -6.05 6.41
N ARG A 54 10.19 -6.23 6.31
CA ARG A 54 10.80 -7.31 5.51
C ARG A 54 10.47 -8.69 6.08
N LEU A 55 10.52 -8.86 7.40
CA LEU A 55 10.10 -10.09 8.06
C LEU A 55 8.64 -10.44 7.75
N SER A 56 7.81 -9.43 7.51
CA SER A 56 6.41 -9.58 7.08
C SER A 56 6.25 -9.84 5.57
N GLY A 57 7.34 -10.02 4.82
CA GLY A 57 7.34 -10.35 3.40
C GLY A 57 7.42 -9.15 2.45
N MET A 58 7.52 -7.91 2.96
CA MET A 58 7.70 -6.72 2.11
C MET A 58 9.09 -6.71 1.48
N THR A 59 9.16 -6.42 0.18
CA THR A 59 10.43 -6.14 -0.48
C THR A 59 10.76 -4.64 -0.35
N ILE A 60 11.92 -4.32 0.23
CA ILE A 60 12.36 -2.93 0.41
C ILE A 60 13.79 -2.80 -0.09
N GLY A 61 14.01 -1.98 -1.12
CA GLY A 61 15.32 -1.71 -1.69
C GLY A 61 16.28 -0.99 -0.73
N PRO A 62 17.58 -0.97 -1.04
CA PRO A 62 18.56 -0.29 -0.22
C PRO A 62 18.30 1.23 -0.19
N GLN A 63 18.72 1.88 0.91
CA GLN A 63 18.58 3.32 1.13
C GLN A 63 17.13 3.84 1.15
N SER A 64 16.12 2.98 1.05
CA SER A 64 14.73 3.36 1.18
C SER A 64 14.32 3.47 2.64
N THR A 65 13.42 4.41 2.94
CA THR A 65 12.97 4.71 4.30
C THR A 65 11.45 4.73 4.36
N ILE A 66 10.93 4.25 5.47
CA ILE A 66 9.50 4.33 5.79
C ILE A 66 9.41 5.12 7.09
N HIS A 67 8.75 6.26 7.05
CA HIS A 67 8.60 7.13 8.21
C HIS A 67 7.63 6.55 9.23
N MET A 68 7.54 7.18 10.40
CA MET A 68 6.72 6.71 11.51
C MET A 68 5.22 6.71 11.16
N MET A 69 4.49 5.87 11.88
CA MET A 69 3.03 5.75 11.80
C MET A 69 2.49 5.33 10.42
N ALA A 70 3.34 4.83 9.51
CA ALA A 70 2.85 4.27 8.25
C ALA A 70 1.95 3.05 8.53
N ARG A 71 0.79 3.00 7.86
CA ARG A 71 -0.16 1.88 7.92
C ARG A 71 0.06 0.98 6.71
N ILE A 72 0.44 -0.25 6.98
CA ILE A 72 0.76 -1.22 5.94
C ILE A 72 -0.28 -2.34 5.99
N TYR A 73 -1.02 -2.51 4.89
CA TYR A 73 -1.93 -3.62 4.69
C TYR A 73 -1.25 -4.67 3.81
N TYR A 74 -1.22 -5.92 4.26
CA TYR A 74 -0.63 -7.04 3.55
C TYR A 74 0.78 -6.77 3.00
N PRO A 75 1.81 -6.66 3.88
CA PRO A 75 3.18 -6.30 3.50
C PRO A 75 3.77 -7.16 2.38
N ALA A 76 3.45 -8.47 2.34
CA ALA A 76 3.94 -9.40 1.32
C ALA A 76 3.49 -9.07 -0.11
N GLY A 77 2.50 -8.21 -0.28
CA GLY A 77 2.06 -7.70 -1.58
C GLY A 77 2.73 -6.39 -1.99
N ILE A 78 3.68 -5.87 -1.21
CA ILE A 78 4.31 -4.57 -1.46
C ILE A 78 5.77 -4.74 -1.83
N SER A 79 6.20 -4.09 -2.93
CA SER A 79 7.60 -3.96 -3.29
C SER A 79 7.98 -2.49 -3.46
N ILE A 80 9.09 -2.09 -2.83
CA ILE A 80 9.64 -0.73 -2.85
C ILE A 80 11.06 -0.81 -3.40
N GLY A 81 11.37 0.01 -4.41
CA GLY A 81 12.70 0.13 -5.01
C GLY A 81 13.73 0.79 -4.10
N GLN A 82 14.89 1.11 -4.63
CA GLN A 82 15.97 1.75 -3.87
C GLN A 82 15.77 3.26 -3.73
N GLY A 83 16.31 3.85 -2.67
CA GLY A 83 16.36 5.30 -2.46
C GLY A 83 14.98 5.97 -2.35
N THR A 84 13.93 5.20 -2.07
CA THR A 84 12.54 5.66 -1.99
C THR A 84 12.18 6.06 -0.57
N LEU A 85 11.46 7.16 -0.44
CA LEU A 85 10.97 7.68 0.83
C LEU A 85 9.46 7.50 0.92
N ILE A 86 9.00 6.90 2.01
CA ILE A 86 7.58 6.81 2.38
C ILE A 86 7.35 7.72 3.58
N GLY A 87 6.54 8.75 3.40
CA GLY A 87 6.25 9.77 4.39
C GLY A 87 5.47 9.27 5.60
N GLU A 88 5.43 10.11 6.62
CA GLU A 88 4.73 9.85 7.88
C GLU A 88 3.22 9.61 7.64
N LYS A 89 2.64 8.66 8.38
CA LYS A 89 1.22 8.30 8.29
C LYS A 89 0.74 7.88 6.90
N ALA A 90 1.65 7.58 5.98
CA ALA A 90 1.25 7.04 4.68
C ALA A 90 0.52 5.70 4.86
N THR A 91 -0.51 5.46 4.04
CA THR A 91 -1.23 4.19 3.97
C THR A 91 -0.83 3.48 2.68
N LEU A 92 -0.26 2.28 2.81
CA LEU A 92 0.14 1.44 1.68
C LEU A 92 -0.66 0.13 1.72
N ASP A 93 -1.41 -0.13 0.66
CA ASP A 93 -2.20 -1.33 0.52
C ASP A 93 -1.54 -2.29 -0.47
N GLY A 94 -1.18 -3.47 0.00
CA GLY A 94 -0.62 -4.55 -0.81
C GLY A 94 -1.57 -5.72 -0.98
N ARG A 95 -2.87 -5.58 -0.71
CA ARG A 95 -3.83 -6.69 -0.77
C ARG A 95 -3.86 -7.31 -2.16
N ARG A 96 -3.83 -8.63 -2.18
CA ARG A 96 -3.95 -9.49 -3.35
C ARG A 96 -4.45 -10.86 -2.87
N GLN A 97 -5.60 -10.87 -2.20
CA GLN A 97 -6.09 -12.04 -1.47
C GLN A 97 -7.04 -12.92 -2.30
N LEU A 98 -7.62 -12.36 -3.35
CA LEU A 98 -8.55 -13.09 -4.21
C LEU A 98 -7.80 -14.07 -5.12
N PRO A 99 -8.35 -15.26 -5.38
CA PRO A 99 -7.84 -16.15 -6.41
C PRO A 99 -7.76 -15.41 -7.75
N ASN A 100 -6.61 -15.50 -8.42
CA ASN A 100 -6.32 -14.79 -9.67
C ASN A 100 -6.31 -13.25 -9.57
N SER A 101 -6.25 -12.69 -8.36
CA SER A 101 -6.10 -11.25 -8.15
C SER A 101 -4.79 -10.72 -8.76
N HIS A 102 -4.88 -9.61 -9.47
CA HIS A 102 -3.74 -8.86 -9.97
C HIS A 102 -3.34 -7.74 -8.99
N GLY A 103 -3.87 -7.75 -7.76
CA GLY A 103 -3.60 -6.76 -6.71
C GLY A 103 -2.12 -6.66 -6.31
N GLY A 104 -1.86 -5.81 -5.33
CA GLY A 104 -0.54 -5.52 -4.80
C GLY A 104 0.00 -4.18 -5.26
N LEU A 105 1.05 -3.71 -4.58
CA LEU A 105 1.64 -2.38 -4.78
C LEU A 105 3.11 -2.51 -5.18
N ARG A 106 3.47 -1.90 -6.30
CA ARG A 106 4.86 -1.76 -6.73
C ARG A 106 5.25 -0.28 -6.76
N ILE A 107 6.30 0.07 -6.03
CA ILE A 107 6.88 1.41 -5.99
C ILE A 107 8.31 1.32 -6.53
N GLY A 108 8.64 2.18 -7.48
CA GLY A 108 9.94 2.24 -8.14
C GLY A 108 11.07 2.81 -7.27
N ASN A 109 12.14 3.22 -7.94
CA ASN A 109 13.34 3.77 -7.32
C ASN A 109 13.22 5.29 -7.19
N HIS A 110 13.87 5.86 -6.15
CA HIS A 110 13.95 7.31 -5.95
C HIS A 110 12.58 8.02 -5.92
N VAL A 111 11.55 7.31 -5.47
CA VAL A 111 10.18 7.83 -5.33
C VAL A 111 10.09 8.59 -4.01
N ASP A 112 9.43 9.74 -4.04
CA ASP A 112 9.11 10.52 -2.84
C ASP A 112 7.61 10.53 -2.60
N ILE A 113 7.17 9.78 -1.61
CA ILE A 113 5.78 9.75 -1.15
C ILE A 113 5.69 10.58 0.13
N ALA A 114 5.03 11.72 0.04
CA ALA A 114 4.88 12.63 1.15
C ALA A 114 3.95 12.08 2.26
N SER A 115 3.82 12.83 3.35
CA SER A 115 3.03 12.42 4.50
C SER A 115 1.54 12.28 4.18
N GLU A 116 0.88 11.35 4.86
CA GLU A 116 -0.56 11.11 4.78
C GLU A 116 -1.09 10.70 3.39
N VAL A 117 -0.22 10.30 2.48
CA VAL A 117 -0.63 9.72 1.19
C VAL A 117 -1.31 8.38 1.41
N MET A 118 -2.39 8.12 0.68
CA MET A 118 -3.09 6.84 0.69
C MET A 118 -3.01 6.16 -0.67
N ILE A 119 -2.54 4.92 -0.70
CA ILE A 119 -2.47 4.10 -1.92
C ILE A 119 -3.28 2.84 -1.67
N TRP A 120 -4.37 2.69 -2.42
CA TRP A 120 -5.28 1.57 -2.31
C TRP A 120 -5.15 0.64 -3.51
N THR A 121 -5.19 -0.66 -3.26
CA THR A 121 -5.19 -1.72 -4.29
C THR A 121 -6.46 -2.55 -4.25
N SER A 122 -7.41 -2.18 -3.40
CA SER A 122 -8.66 -2.89 -3.20
C SER A 122 -9.80 -1.91 -2.95
N GLU A 123 -10.92 -2.14 -3.60
CA GLU A 123 -12.17 -1.41 -3.40
C GLU A 123 -13.37 -2.36 -3.50
N HIS A 124 -14.57 -1.86 -3.24
CA HIS A 124 -15.81 -2.60 -3.47
C HIS A 124 -16.47 -2.18 -4.77
N ASP A 125 -16.94 -3.15 -5.55
CA ASP A 125 -17.79 -2.90 -6.70
C ASP A 125 -19.17 -2.43 -6.24
N VAL A 126 -19.37 -1.12 -6.24
CA VAL A 126 -20.62 -0.47 -5.83
C VAL A 126 -21.80 -0.78 -6.78
N LYS A 127 -21.53 -1.38 -7.95
CA LYS A 127 -22.56 -1.82 -8.91
C LYS A 127 -22.98 -3.27 -8.64
N SER A 128 -22.20 -4.03 -7.90
CA SER A 128 -22.53 -5.38 -7.49
C SER A 128 -23.53 -5.34 -6.32
N SER A 129 -24.62 -6.09 -6.43
CA SER A 129 -25.59 -6.28 -5.32
C SER A 129 -24.96 -6.87 -4.05
N GLU A 130 -23.82 -7.54 -4.17
CA GLU A 130 -23.10 -8.18 -3.07
C GLU A 130 -21.89 -7.38 -2.60
N MET A 131 -21.66 -6.17 -3.14
CA MET A 131 -20.48 -5.33 -2.83
C MET A 131 -19.18 -6.14 -2.94
N THR A 132 -19.05 -6.89 -4.03
CA THR A 132 -17.89 -7.75 -4.26
C THR A 132 -16.59 -6.95 -4.22
N THR A 133 -15.51 -7.56 -3.72
CA THR A 133 -14.21 -6.90 -3.66
C THR A 133 -13.53 -6.98 -5.03
N ILE A 134 -13.00 -5.85 -5.50
CA ILE A 134 -12.12 -5.75 -6.65
C ILE A 134 -10.70 -5.47 -6.12
N GLU A 135 -9.71 -6.21 -6.61
CA GLU A 135 -8.30 -5.97 -6.28
C GLU A 135 -7.52 -5.74 -7.57
N GLU A 136 -6.93 -4.55 -7.68
CA GLU A 136 -6.17 -4.13 -8.85
C GLU A 136 -4.82 -3.55 -8.44
N ARG A 137 -3.78 -3.95 -9.18
CA ARG A 137 -2.41 -3.53 -8.88
C ARG A 137 -2.21 -2.05 -9.13
N VAL A 138 -1.57 -1.39 -8.16
CA VAL A 138 -1.03 -0.04 -8.36
C VAL A 138 0.47 -0.12 -8.63
N VAL A 139 0.91 0.62 -9.66
CA VAL A 139 2.33 0.71 -10.04
C VAL A 139 2.75 2.17 -10.03
N ILE A 140 3.83 2.46 -9.32
CA ILE A 140 4.45 3.79 -9.27
C ILE A 140 5.84 3.67 -9.87
N GLY A 141 6.10 4.40 -10.94
CA GLY A 141 7.38 4.43 -11.65
C GLY A 141 8.51 5.08 -10.85
N ASP A 142 9.69 5.10 -11.42
CA ASP A 142 10.87 5.71 -10.81
C ASP A 142 10.76 7.24 -10.78
N TYR A 143 11.38 7.90 -9.79
CA TYR A 143 11.44 9.36 -9.65
C TYR A 143 10.08 10.07 -9.57
N VAL A 144 9.02 9.35 -9.25
CA VAL A 144 7.69 9.93 -8.99
C VAL A 144 7.70 10.71 -7.68
N PHE A 145 7.02 11.85 -7.66
CA PHE A 145 6.69 12.58 -6.45
C PHE A 145 5.18 12.54 -6.20
N ILE A 146 4.78 12.15 -5.00
CA ILE A 146 3.38 12.18 -4.57
C ILE A 146 3.25 13.12 -3.38
N GLY A 147 2.57 14.23 -3.61
CA GLY A 147 2.34 15.29 -2.62
C GLY A 147 1.46 14.83 -1.45
N PRO A 148 1.53 15.52 -0.30
CA PRO A 148 0.85 15.11 0.92
C PRO A 148 -0.67 15.00 0.73
N ARG A 149 -1.26 14.01 1.41
CA ARG A 149 -2.70 13.74 1.39
C ARG A 149 -3.28 13.35 0.02
N ALA A 150 -2.45 13.05 -0.96
CA ALA A 150 -2.96 12.51 -2.22
C ALA A 150 -3.50 11.07 -2.02
N ILE A 151 -4.48 10.70 -2.83
CA ILE A 151 -5.09 9.37 -2.83
C ILE A 151 -4.88 8.75 -4.21
N ILE A 152 -4.32 7.55 -4.24
CA ILE A 152 -4.15 6.76 -5.46
C ILE A 152 -5.15 5.61 -5.40
N MET A 153 -6.03 5.53 -6.42
CA MET A 153 -7.07 4.51 -6.48
C MET A 153 -6.55 3.20 -7.07
N PRO A 154 -7.25 2.07 -6.83
CA PRO A 154 -6.89 0.77 -7.40
C PRO A 154 -6.71 0.82 -8.92
N GLY A 155 -5.79 0.00 -9.44
CA GLY A 155 -5.53 -0.12 -10.88
C GLY A 155 -4.66 0.97 -11.50
N VAL A 156 -4.38 2.07 -10.80
CA VAL A 156 -3.65 3.22 -11.34
C VAL A 156 -2.17 2.90 -11.57
N ILE A 157 -1.68 3.29 -12.75
CA ILE A 157 -0.26 3.31 -13.09
C ILE A 157 0.23 4.77 -13.13
N ILE A 158 1.26 5.08 -12.34
CA ILE A 158 1.90 6.39 -12.37
C ILE A 158 3.26 6.25 -13.05
N GLY A 159 3.43 6.90 -14.19
CA GLY A 159 4.62 6.84 -15.03
C GLY A 159 5.85 7.49 -14.39
N GLU A 160 7.03 7.13 -14.87
CA GLU A 160 8.33 7.65 -14.41
C GLU A 160 8.34 9.19 -14.36
N GLY A 161 8.87 9.74 -13.28
CA GLY A 161 9.04 11.19 -13.14
C GLY A 161 7.75 11.99 -13.00
N ALA A 162 6.58 11.36 -12.99
CA ALA A 162 5.32 12.07 -12.80
C ALA A 162 5.22 12.71 -11.41
N VAL A 163 4.35 13.70 -11.30
CA VAL A 163 4.09 14.44 -10.06
C VAL A 163 2.59 14.43 -9.78
N VAL A 164 2.23 13.98 -8.61
CA VAL A 164 0.87 14.10 -8.06
C VAL A 164 0.87 15.23 -7.04
N ALA A 165 0.08 16.26 -7.27
CA ALA A 165 -0.02 17.40 -6.35
C ALA A 165 -0.69 17.01 -5.02
N ALA A 166 -0.44 17.82 -3.99
CA ALA A 166 -1.05 17.63 -2.68
C ALA A 166 -2.58 17.58 -2.76
N GLY A 167 -3.19 16.63 -2.02
CA GLY A 167 -4.64 16.47 -1.95
C GLY A 167 -5.31 15.95 -3.23
N ALA A 168 -4.57 15.58 -4.26
CA ALA A 168 -5.14 15.05 -5.49
C ALA A 168 -5.71 13.64 -5.30
N ILE A 169 -6.83 13.31 -5.97
CA ILE A 169 -7.39 11.95 -6.04
C ILE A 169 -7.18 11.42 -7.45
N VAL A 170 -6.25 10.49 -7.60
CA VAL A 170 -5.86 9.91 -8.89
C VAL A 170 -6.69 8.66 -9.14
N THR A 171 -7.54 8.73 -10.17
CA THR A 171 -8.47 7.67 -10.57
C THR A 171 -8.18 7.10 -11.95
N LYS A 172 -7.13 7.59 -12.62
CA LYS A 172 -6.70 7.15 -13.95
C LYS A 172 -5.18 7.17 -14.01
N ASP A 173 -4.63 6.45 -14.96
CA ASP A 173 -3.19 6.43 -15.21
C ASP A 173 -2.64 7.84 -15.46
N VAL A 174 -1.40 8.04 -15.01
CA VAL A 174 -0.64 9.28 -15.18
C VAL A 174 0.58 8.95 -16.05
N GLU A 175 0.67 9.59 -17.20
CA GLU A 175 1.78 9.38 -18.12
C GLU A 175 3.12 9.89 -17.53
N PRO A 176 4.25 9.37 -18.00
CA PRO A 176 5.55 9.84 -17.55
C PRO A 176 5.70 11.37 -17.64
N TYR A 177 6.30 11.95 -16.59
CA TYR A 177 6.57 13.39 -16.45
C TYR A 177 5.34 14.30 -16.43
N GLN A 178 4.12 13.78 -16.39
CA GLN A 178 2.93 14.60 -16.17
C GLN A 178 2.86 15.10 -14.72
N ILE A 179 2.33 16.32 -14.57
CA ILE A 179 1.95 16.89 -13.27
C ILE A 179 0.41 16.89 -13.22
N VAL A 180 -0.15 16.18 -12.24
CA VAL A 180 -1.61 16.07 -12.06
C VAL A 180 -2.04 16.67 -10.73
N ALA A 181 -3.24 17.28 -10.70
CA ALA A 181 -3.82 17.89 -9.51
C ALA A 181 -5.34 17.82 -9.51
N GLY A 182 -5.95 17.96 -8.34
CA GLY A 182 -7.41 18.11 -8.16
C GLY A 182 -8.14 16.81 -7.85
N VAL A 183 -9.48 16.90 -7.78
CA VAL A 183 -10.42 15.82 -7.46
C VAL A 183 -11.57 15.82 -8.50
N PRO A 184 -11.62 14.83 -9.41
CA PRO A 184 -10.56 13.88 -9.74
C PRO A 184 -9.33 14.58 -10.34
N ALA A 185 -8.15 13.95 -10.22
CA ALA A 185 -6.90 14.52 -10.71
C ALA A 185 -6.92 14.66 -12.24
N LYS A 186 -6.41 15.82 -12.72
CA LYS A 186 -6.27 16.15 -14.14
C LYS A 186 -4.86 16.66 -14.40
N VAL A 187 -4.36 16.46 -15.62
CA VAL A 187 -3.07 17.00 -16.05
C VAL A 187 -3.14 18.52 -16.04
N ILE A 188 -2.19 19.16 -15.37
CA ILE A 188 -2.06 20.63 -15.26
C ILE A 188 -0.78 21.16 -15.87
N ALA A 189 0.27 20.31 -15.98
CA ALA A 189 1.57 20.69 -16.53
C ALA A 189 2.41 19.45 -16.88
N GLN A 190 3.60 19.72 -17.44
CA GLN A 190 4.64 18.74 -17.68
C GLN A 190 5.87 19.06 -16.84
N ARG A 191 6.50 18.02 -16.27
CA ARG A 191 7.76 18.11 -15.55
C ARG A 191 8.93 17.97 -16.53
N PRO A 192 9.99 18.79 -16.45
CA PRO A 192 11.18 18.61 -17.28
C PRO A 192 11.82 17.24 -17.03
N ALA A 193 12.13 16.49 -18.10
CA ALA A 193 12.72 15.15 -18.00
C ALA A 193 14.12 15.13 -17.34
N THR A 194 14.78 16.27 -17.25
CA THR A 194 16.07 16.47 -16.56
C THR A 194 15.97 16.44 -15.04
N ALA A 195 14.75 16.52 -14.47
CA ALA A 195 14.53 16.60 -13.02
C ALA A 195 14.60 15.24 -12.30
N LYS A 196 15.49 14.33 -12.72
CA LYS A 196 15.58 12.96 -12.17
C LYS A 196 16.95 12.55 -11.58
N ASN A 197 17.83 13.48 -11.32
CA ASN A 197 19.16 13.18 -10.74
C ASN A 197 19.26 13.53 -9.25
N TYR A 198 18.14 13.59 -8.55
CA TYR A 198 18.13 13.88 -7.12
C TYR A 198 18.26 12.60 -6.28
N ARG A 199 18.87 12.76 -5.11
CA ARG A 199 18.84 11.77 -4.04
C ARG A 199 18.05 12.37 -2.89
N LEU A 200 17.08 11.64 -2.39
CA LEU A 200 16.34 12.04 -1.19
C LEU A 200 17.30 12.09 0.00
N GLY A 201 17.13 13.10 0.85
CA GLY A 201 18.01 13.37 1.96
C GLY A 201 18.09 12.26 3.00
N ARG A 202 19.00 12.36 3.96
CA ARG A 202 19.11 11.39 5.06
C ARG A 202 17.86 11.47 5.94
N PRO A 203 17.24 10.31 6.27
CA PRO A 203 16.12 10.28 7.18
C PRO A 203 16.57 10.77 8.57
N ARG A 204 15.75 11.61 9.18
CA ARG A 204 15.93 12.03 10.58
C ARG A 204 15.31 10.97 11.49
N LEU A 205 15.83 10.87 12.74
CA LEU A 205 15.14 10.12 13.79
C LEU A 205 13.77 10.78 14.05
N PHE A 206 12.80 9.99 14.44
CA PHE A 206 11.42 10.43 14.70
C PHE A 206 10.66 10.96 13.47
N GLN A 207 11.02 10.50 12.29
CA GLN A 207 10.27 10.70 11.05
C GLN A 207 9.84 9.37 10.44
#